data_86f37c226e5396e9e0b009cafd21d1d8
#
_entry.id   86f37c226e5396e9e0b009cafd21d1d8
#
_cell.length_a   1.000
_cell.length_b   1.000
_cell.length_c   1.000
_cell.angle_alpha   90.00
_cell.angle_beta   90.00
_cell.angle_gamma   90.00
#
_symmetry.space_group_name_H-M   'P 1'
#
loop_
_entity.id
_entity.type
_entity.pdbx_description
1 polymer ?
#
loop_
_entity_poly.entity_id
_entity_poly.type
_entity_poly.pdbx_seq_one_letter_code
_entity_poly.pdbx_strand_id
1 'polypeptide(L)'
;MTIINLFSSCQEKLLEELTIYSNDFSSMDLNGIDSDEGVYKYNNRNVLGIFNNQGFTLTINNLPGHNMVRISLDLYIHNYWNGNSQGVEGPDIWNMHIDNSPIIHTTFANTSCSSTYCQYQSFPENMVRSFIPKTEAYDSNLPGLFDQRTNLGWTTLYKINKIIPHNQASISIKCYDQLIQENVPVPKEDESWSVGKIEVSILNVN
;
A
#
# COMPACT_ATOMS: atom_id res chain seq x y z
N MET A 1 -12.00 -39.17 -36.49
CA MET A 1 -12.99 -38.60 -35.57
C MET A 1 -12.26 -37.56 -34.74
N THR A 2 -12.41 -36.28 -35.11
CA THR A 2 -11.62 -35.19 -34.48
C THR A 2 -12.51 -34.59 -33.39
N ILE A 3 -12.08 -34.72 -32.13
CA ILE A 3 -12.78 -34.14 -30.99
C ILE A 3 -12.32 -32.68 -30.88
N ILE A 4 -13.23 -31.77 -31.21
CA ILE A 4 -13.02 -30.32 -30.98
C ILE A 4 -13.40 -30.03 -29.52
N ASN A 5 -12.40 -29.83 -28.66
CA ASN A 5 -12.61 -29.29 -27.31
C ASN A 5 -12.92 -27.78 -27.42
N LEU A 6 -14.18 -27.43 -27.28
CA LEU A 6 -14.61 -26.03 -27.09
C LEU A 6 -14.29 -25.62 -25.65
N PHE A 7 -13.18 -24.88 -25.46
CA PHE A 7 -12.94 -24.17 -24.22
C PHE A 7 -13.88 -22.96 -24.17
N SER A 8 -14.95 -23.08 -23.41
CA SER A 8 -15.77 -21.92 -23.03
C SER A 8 -14.97 -21.12 -22.00
N SER A 9 -14.36 -20.02 -22.44
CA SER A 9 -13.82 -19.02 -21.52
C SER A 9 -15.00 -18.34 -20.85
N CYS A 10 -15.21 -18.61 -19.56
CA CYS A 10 -16.13 -17.84 -18.73
C CYS A 10 -15.45 -16.49 -18.48
N GLN A 11 -15.80 -15.49 -19.26
CA GLN A 11 -15.28 -14.12 -19.09
C GLN A 11 -16.23 -13.42 -18.11
N GLU A 12 -15.75 -13.18 -16.89
CA GLU A 12 -16.47 -12.36 -15.91
C GLU A 12 -16.73 -10.99 -16.52
N LYS A 13 -17.99 -10.57 -16.50
CA LYS A 13 -18.41 -9.29 -17.06
C LYS A 13 -18.75 -8.34 -15.92
N LEU A 14 -18.04 -7.20 -15.86
CA LEU A 14 -18.41 -6.10 -14.99
C LEU A 14 -19.78 -5.57 -15.40
N LEU A 15 -20.75 -5.59 -14.47
CA LEU A 15 -22.10 -5.07 -14.65
C LEU A 15 -22.23 -3.66 -14.11
N GLU A 16 -21.64 -3.39 -12.97
CA GLU A 16 -21.72 -2.11 -12.26
C GLU A 16 -20.46 -1.88 -11.43
N GLU A 17 -20.01 -0.64 -11.32
CA GLU A 17 -19.00 -0.17 -10.40
C GLU A 17 -19.47 1.16 -9.79
N LEU A 18 -19.43 1.25 -8.46
CA LEU A 18 -19.81 2.44 -7.70
C LEU A 18 -18.72 2.76 -6.68
N THR A 19 -18.12 3.94 -6.80
CA THR A 19 -17.20 4.46 -5.75
C THR A 19 -18.02 4.87 -4.52
N ILE A 20 -17.72 4.24 -3.39
CA ILE A 20 -18.42 4.44 -2.12
C ILE A 20 -17.59 5.23 -1.10
N TYR A 21 -16.30 5.33 -1.32
CA TYR A 21 -15.38 6.14 -0.51
C TYR A 21 -14.25 6.68 -1.38
N SER A 22 -13.93 7.95 -1.21
CA SER A 22 -12.76 8.57 -1.83
C SER A 22 -12.25 9.70 -0.94
N ASN A 23 -10.98 9.65 -0.56
CA ASN A 23 -10.33 10.67 0.25
C ASN A 23 -8.90 10.91 -0.25
N ASP A 24 -8.59 12.14 -0.62
CA ASP A 24 -7.26 12.63 -1.00
C ASP A 24 -6.64 13.52 0.08
N PHE A 25 -7.28 13.55 1.26
CA PHE A 25 -6.89 14.31 2.45
C PHE A 25 -6.81 15.83 2.24
N SER A 26 -7.31 16.37 1.14
CA SER A 26 -7.29 17.82 0.85
C SER A 26 -8.11 18.61 1.87
N SER A 27 -9.19 18.04 2.39
CA SER A 27 -10.05 18.61 3.43
C SER A 27 -9.55 18.35 4.85
N MET A 28 -8.46 17.58 5.04
CA MET A 28 -7.97 17.08 6.33
C MET A 28 -9.01 16.24 7.11
N ASP A 29 -10.03 15.73 6.42
CA ASP A 29 -11.08 14.91 7.01
C ASP A 29 -10.60 13.45 7.16
N LEU A 30 -10.80 12.88 8.34
CA LEU A 30 -10.51 11.49 8.67
C LEU A 30 -11.79 10.68 8.97
N ASN A 31 -12.93 11.10 8.42
CA ASN A 31 -14.20 10.42 8.66
C ASN A 31 -14.13 8.95 8.21
N GLY A 32 -14.48 8.04 9.12
CA GLY A 32 -14.35 6.59 8.93
C GLY A 32 -12.94 6.03 9.14
N ILE A 33 -11.94 6.86 9.37
CA ILE A 33 -10.55 6.46 9.60
C ILE A 33 -10.21 6.60 11.09
N ASP A 34 -9.78 5.50 11.69
CA ASP A 34 -9.07 5.46 12.97
C ASP A 34 -7.58 5.33 12.66
N SER A 35 -6.76 6.27 13.13
CA SER A 35 -5.36 6.40 12.73
C SER A 35 -4.47 6.85 13.88
N ASP A 36 -3.28 6.26 13.96
CA ASP A 36 -2.23 6.66 14.92
C ASP A 36 -1.63 8.03 14.60
N GLU A 37 -1.79 8.51 13.35
CA GLU A 37 -1.24 9.77 12.85
C GLU A 37 -2.31 10.63 12.16
N GLY A 38 -2.02 11.92 12.02
CA GLY A 38 -2.88 12.89 11.35
C GLY A 38 -2.58 13.08 9.87
N VAL A 39 -3.08 14.17 9.32
CA VAL A 39 -2.79 14.61 7.96
C VAL A 39 -1.61 15.58 7.95
N TYR A 40 -0.62 15.31 7.10
CA TYR A 40 0.60 16.10 6.94
C TYR A 40 0.76 16.62 5.52
N LYS A 41 1.54 17.69 5.36
CA LYS A 41 1.96 18.14 4.02
C LYS A 41 3.24 17.45 3.59
N TYR A 42 3.18 16.80 2.43
CA TYR A 42 4.31 16.22 1.74
C TYR A 42 4.30 16.63 0.26
N ASN A 43 5.38 17.22 -0.23
CA ASN A 43 5.59 17.58 -1.64
C ASN A 43 4.36 18.26 -2.30
N ASN A 44 3.82 19.31 -1.64
CA ASN A 44 2.62 20.07 -2.03
C ASN A 44 1.29 19.27 -2.05
N ARG A 45 1.26 18.11 -1.43
CA ARG A 45 0.05 17.29 -1.24
C ARG A 45 -0.22 17.08 0.25
N ASN A 46 -1.45 16.75 0.58
CA ASN A 46 -1.78 16.23 1.88
C ASN A 46 -1.65 14.69 1.85
N VAL A 47 -1.13 14.10 2.93
CA VAL A 47 -0.98 12.67 3.11
C VAL A 47 -1.41 12.29 4.52
N LEU A 48 -2.03 11.13 4.69
CA LEU A 48 -2.27 10.52 5.98
C LEU A 48 -0.98 9.80 6.44
N GLY A 49 -0.55 10.04 7.62
CA GLY A 49 0.74 9.55 8.18
C GLY A 49 1.48 10.75 8.76
N ILE A 50 2.72 10.70 9.09
CA ILE A 50 3.80 9.78 8.65
C ILE A 50 3.87 8.63 9.67
N PHE A 51 3.76 7.39 9.20
CA PHE A 51 3.74 6.18 10.04
C PHE A 51 5.13 5.55 10.17
N ASN A 52 5.40 4.97 11.34
CA ASN A 52 6.51 4.07 11.62
C ASN A 52 6.11 3.19 12.79
N ASN A 53 5.99 1.89 12.58
CA ASN A 53 5.39 0.90 13.50
C ASN A 53 3.98 1.32 13.98
N GLN A 54 3.22 1.87 13.05
CA GLN A 54 1.91 2.48 13.23
C GLN A 54 1.02 2.21 12.01
N GLY A 55 -0.22 2.68 12.04
CA GLY A 55 -1.10 2.49 10.90
C GLY A 55 -2.44 3.17 11.03
N PHE A 56 -3.38 2.72 10.20
CA PHE A 56 -4.76 3.17 10.24
C PHE A 56 -5.73 2.04 9.91
N THR A 57 -6.99 2.25 10.29
CA THR A 57 -8.12 1.40 9.89
C THR A 57 -9.23 2.28 9.31
N LEU A 58 -9.60 2.04 8.06
CA LEU A 58 -10.79 2.63 7.44
C LEU A 58 -11.96 1.65 7.59
N THR A 59 -13.07 2.13 8.16
CA THR A 59 -14.31 1.37 8.28
C THR A 59 -15.42 2.05 7.48
N ILE A 60 -16.05 1.31 6.56
CA ILE A 60 -17.19 1.79 5.77
C ILE A 60 -18.38 0.88 6.06
N ASN A 61 -19.50 1.48 6.44
CA ASN A 61 -20.73 0.78 6.79
C ASN A 61 -21.83 1.04 5.75
N ASN A 62 -22.89 0.23 5.79
CA ASN A 62 -24.07 0.35 4.93
C ASN A 62 -23.74 0.26 3.44
N LEU A 63 -22.85 -0.65 3.07
CA LEU A 63 -22.51 -0.93 1.68
C LEU A 63 -23.74 -1.46 0.93
N PRO A 64 -24.03 -0.96 -0.27
CA PRO A 64 -25.05 -1.55 -1.16
C PRO A 64 -24.70 -2.99 -1.53
N GLY A 65 -25.66 -3.73 -2.08
CA GLY A 65 -25.43 -5.10 -2.56
C GLY A 65 -24.36 -5.15 -3.65
N HIS A 66 -23.37 -6.03 -3.48
CA HIS A 66 -22.22 -6.21 -4.37
C HIS A 66 -21.64 -7.61 -4.19
N ASN A 67 -20.73 -8.03 -5.07
CA ASN A 67 -20.01 -9.29 -4.94
C ASN A 67 -18.48 -9.15 -5.01
N MET A 68 -17.96 -7.95 -5.34
CA MET A 68 -16.54 -7.62 -5.34
C MET A 68 -16.33 -6.22 -4.76
N VAL A 69 -15.14 -5.97 -4.21
CA VAL A 69 -14.67 -4.64 -3.82
C VAL A 69 -13.33 -4.36 -4.48
N ARG A 70 -13.16 -3.14 -5.00
CA ARG A 70 -11.87 -2.59 -5.42
C ARG A 70 -11.37 -1.61 -4.37
N ILE A 71 -10.12 -1.76 -3.96
CA ILE A 71 -9.43 -0.86 -3.03
C ILE A 71 -8.20 -0.31 -3.75
N SER A 72 -8.09 1.02 -3.80
CA SER A 72 -6.95 1.71 -4.41
C SER A 72 -6.30 2.65 -3.40
N LEU A 73 -4.97 2.59 -3.29
CA LEU A 73 -4.16 3.44 -2.42
C LEU A 73 -3.01 4.07 -3.19
N ASP A 74 -2.75 5.35 -2.96
CA ASP A 74 -1.48 5.99 -3.29
C ASP A 74 -0.56 5.88 -2.06
N LEU A 75 0.33 4.88 -2.06
CA LEU A 75 1.24 4.56 -0.96
C LEU A 75 2.61 5.17 -1.19
N TYR A 76 3.07 6.02 -0.28
CA TYR A 76 4.39 6.62 -0.28
C TYR A 76 5.29 5.90 0.71
N ILE A 77 6.41 5.37 0.23
CA ILE A 77 7.48 4.75 1.01
C ILE A 77 8.61 5.78 1.12
N HIS A 78 8.92 6.24 2.32
CA HIS A 78 9.86 7.33 2.58
C HIS A 78 11.18 6.83 3.14
N ASN A 79 12.28 7.42 2.65
CA ASN A 79 13.64 7.28 3.14
C ASN A 79 14.22 5.85 3.02
N TYR A 80 14.85 5.28 4.05
CA TYR A 80 15.82 4.18 3.97
C TYR A 80 15.23 2.76 4.02
N TRP A 81 13.97 2.54 3.66
CA TRP A 81 13.40 1.19 3.67
C TRP A 81 14.34 0.14 3.07
N ASN A 82 14.66 -0.88 3.86
CA ASN A 82 15.69 -1.88 3.62
C ASN A 82 15.15 -3.22 3.08
N GLY A 83 13.85 -3.31 2.87
CA GLY A 83 13.18 -4.43 2.21
C GLY A 83 13.30 -5.75 2.96
N ASN A 84 13.90 -6.74 2.28
CA ASN A 84 14.08 -8.09 2.81
C ASN A 84 15.31 -8.24 3.70
N SER A 85 16.02 -7.15 4.04
CA SER A 85 17.17 -7.19 4.94
C SER A 85 16.82 -7.89 6.25
N GLN A 86 17.83 -8.40 6.95
CA GLN A 86 17.67 -9.16 8.19
C GLN A 86 18.46 -8.52 9.32
N GLY A 87 18.06 -8.81 10.55
CA GLY A 87 18.78 -8.35 11.75
C GLY A 87 18.33 -6.97 12.19
N VAL A 88 19.25 -6.06 12.46
CA VAL A 88 18.98 -4.72 13.02
C VAL A 88 18.39 -3.71 12.01
N GLU A 89 18.35 -4.08 10.74
CA GLU A 89 17.91 -3.24 9.61
C GLU A 89 16.73 -3.85 8.84
N GLY A 90 15.91 -4.70 9.45
CA GLY A 90 14.78 -5.29 8.74
C GLY A 90 14.43 -6.71 9.16
N PRO A 91 13.44 -7.36 8.51
CA PRO A 91 12.76 -6.88 7.29
C PRO A 91 11.75 -5.76 7.54
N ASP A 92 11.58 -4.87 6.55
CA ASP A 92 10.64 -3.76 6.60
C ASP A 92 9.32 -4.16 5.99
N ILE A 93 8.41 -4.61 6.82
CA ILE A 93 7.16 -5.23 6.40
C ILE A 93 6.03 -4.20 6.37
N TRP A 94 5.31 -4.15 5.24
CA TRP A 94 4.05 -3.44 5.12
C TRP A 94 2.90 -4.42 4.91
N ASN A 95 1.78 -4.16 5.59
CA ASN A 95 0.63 -5.03 5.64
C ASN A 95 -0.65 -4.31 5.24
N MET A 96 -1.54 -5.01 4.53
CA MET A 96 -2.94 -4.64 4.36
C MET A 96 -3.84 -5.83 4.67
N HIS A 97 -4.76 -5.63 5.60
CA HIS A 97 -5.81 -6.57 5.94
C HIS A 97 -7.18 -6.03 5.52
N ILE A 98 -8.05 -6.91 5.08
CA ILE A 98 -9.46 -6.61 4.80
C ILE A 98 -10.29 -7.59 5.61
N ASP A 99 -11.18 -7.06 6.47
CA ASP A 99 -12.01 -7.84 7.39
C ASP A 99 -11.19 -8.88 8.19
N ASN A 100 -10.04 -8.46 8.70
CA ASN A 100 -9.02 -9.27 9.38
C ASN A 100 -8.30 -10.32 8.52
N SER A 101 -8.59 -10.42 7.23
CA SER A 101 -7.87 -11.31 6.31
C SER A 101 -6.65 -10.62 5.72
N PRO A 102 -5.44 -11.20 5.78
CA PRO A 102 -4.25 -10.63 5.19
C PRO A 102 -4.34 -10.67 3.65
N ILE A 103 -4.27 -9.50 3.01
CA ILE A 103 -4.30 -9.36 1.55
C ILE A 103 -2.90 -9.03 1.01
N ILE A 104 -2.17 -8.17 1.72
CA ILE A 104 -0.78 -7.85 1.42
C ILE A 104 0.05 -8.05 2.68
N HIS A 105 1.17 -8.75 2.53
CA HIS A 105 2.21 -8.93 3.51
C HIS A 105 3.53 -8.90 2.76
N THR A 106 4.14 -7.73 2.63
CA THR A 106 5.25 -7.49 1.69
C THR A 106 6.29 -6.58 2.28
N THR A 107 7.42 -6.43 1.58
CA THR A 107 8.48 -5.48 1.91
C THR A 107 8.70 -4.51 0.76
N PHE A 108 9.18 -3.32 1.08
CA PHE A 108 9.64 -2.32 0.11
C PHE A 108 11.11 -1.99 0.36
N ALA A 109 11.83 -1.60 -0.69
CA ALA A 109 13.20 -1.11 -0.59
C ALA A 109 13.38 0.16 -1.43
N ASN A 110 13.97 1.19 -0.83
CA ASN A 110 14.12 2.49 -1.47
C ASN A 110 15.55 2.77 -1.97
N THR A 111 16.55 2.08 -1.43
CA THR A 111 17.95 2.26 -1.81
C THR A 111 18.25 1.52 -3.11
N SER A 112 18.78 2.23 -4.11
CA SER A 112 19.18 1.61 -5.37
C SER A 112 20.32 0.62 -5.17
N CYS A 113 20.31 -0.49 -5.92
CA CYS A 113 21.42 -1.44 -5.91
C CYS A 113 22.72 -0.80 -6.36
N SER A 114 23.82 -1.11 -5.68
CA SER A 114 25.18 -0.90 -6.16
C SER A 114 25.71 -2.13 -6.89
N SER A 115 26.95 -2.08 -7.38
CA SER A 115 27.59 -3.27 -8.00
C SER A 115 27.87 -4.41 -7.01
N THR A 116 27.88 -4.14 -5.70
CA THR A 116 28.27 -5.09 -4.66
C THR A 116 27.20 -5.34 -3.60
N TYR A 117 26.14 -4.53 -3.57
CA TYR A 117 25.11 -4.61 -2.54
C TYR A 117 23.73 -4.23 -3.08
N CYS A 118 22.72 -4.98 -2.72
CA CYS A 118 21.33 -4.73 -3.11
C CYS A 118 20.37 -5.20 -2.02
N GLN A 119 19.53 -4.30 -1.56
CA GLN A 119 18.43 -4.60 -0.63
C GLN A 119 17.19 -4.94 -1.44
N TYR A 120 16.87 -6.22 -1.59
CA TYR A 120 15.71 -6.67 -2.37
C TYR A 120 14.41 -6.40 -1.61
N GLN A 121 13.31 -6.21 -2.35
CA GLN A 121 11.95 -6.12 -1.82
C GLN A 121 11.11 -7.31 -2.26
N SER A 122 10.02 -7.59 -1.53
CA SER A 122 9.06 -8.64 -1.92
C SER A 122 7.94 -8.09 -2.81
N PHE A 123 7.55 -6.81 -2.67
CA PHE A 123 6.55 -6.20 -3.55
C PHE A 123 6.98 -6.29 -5.04
N PRO A 124 6.07 -6.64 -5.95
CA PRO A 124 4.59 -6.63 -5.88
C PRO A 124 3.93 -7.89 -5.30
N GLU A 125 4.68 -8.90 -4.90
CA GLU A 125 4.16 -10.12 -4.31
C GLU A 125 4.24 -10.09 -2.77
N ASN A 126 3.66 -11.10 -2.13
CA ASN A 126 3.80 -11.30 -0.70
C ASN A 126 5.18 -11.93 -0.38
N MET A 127 5.63 -11.80 0.87
CA MET A 127 6.86 -12.42 1.35
C MET A 127 6.82 -13.96 1.20
N VAL A 128 7.91 -14.64 0.85
CA VAL A 128 9.25 -14.12 0.61
C VAL A 128 9.54 -14.20 -0.89
N ARG A 129 9.68 -13.05 -1.51
CA ARG A 129 10.10 -12.91 -2.92
C ARG A 129 11.27 -11.93 -2.97
N SER A 130 11.94 -11.85 -4.12
CA SER A 130 13.11 -10.97 -4.27
C SER A 130 13.05 -10.26 -5.61
N PHE A 131 12.66 -9.01 -5.55
CA PHE A 131 12.71 -8.06 -6.68
C PHE A 131 13.70 -6.95 -6.37
N ILE A 132 14.25 -6.32 -7.38
CA ILE A 132 15.11 -5.16 -7.18
C ILE A 132 14.31 -4.02 -6.52
N PRO A 133 14.97 -3.12 -5.79
CA PRO A 133 14.31 -1.95 -5.18
C PRO A 133 13.44 -1.20 -6.17
N LYS A 134 12.31 -0.70 -5.71
CA LYS A 134 11.37 0.11 -6.49
C LYS A 134 10.69 -0.61 -7.66
N THR A 135 10.75 -1.93 -7.73
CA THR A 135 9.95 -2.70 -8.70
C THR A 135 8.47 -2.33 -8.58
N GLU A 136 7.79 -2.12 -9.71
CA GLU A 136 6.40 -1.66 -9.82
C GLU A 136 6.12 -0.27 -9.20
N ALA A 137 7.14 0.55 -8.98
CA ALA A 137 6.95 1.93 -8.57
C ALA A 137 6.22 2.74 -9.64
N TYR A 138 5.21 3.52 -9.24
CA TYR A 138 4.56 4.48 -10.13
C TYR A 138 5.44 5.73 -10.35
N ASP A 139 6.09 6.21 -9.28
CA ASP A 139 7.08 7.27 -9.31
C ASP A 139 8.17 6.98 -8.28
N SER A 140 9.40 6.85 -8.72
CA SER A 140 10.57 6.54 -7.88
C SER A 140 11.52 7.72 -7.69
N ASN A 141 11.14 8.92 -8.10
CA ASN A 141 12.00 10.11 -8.08
C ASN A 141 11.42 11.27 -7.25
N LEU A 142 10.68 10.96 -6.21
CA LEU A 142 10.11 11.95 -5.30
C LEU A 142 11.15 12.35 -4.22
N PRO A 143 11.06 13.57 -3.66
CA PRO A 143 11.95 14.01 -2.59
C PRO A 143 11.70 13.18 -1.32
N GLY A 144 12.74 12.99 -0.50
CA GLY A 144 12.63 12.34 0.80
C GLY A 144 11.93 13.20 1.85
N LEU A 145 11.86 12.67 3.08
CA LEU A 145 11.38 13.38 4.26
C LEU A 145 12.52 13.66 5.25
N PHE A 146 12.27 14.54 6.21
CA PHE A 146 13.18 14.90 7.29
C PHE A 146 14.56 15.35 6.76
N ASP A 147 15.62 14.68 7.14
CA ASP A 147 16.99 14.96 6.67
C ASP A 147 17.19 14.69 5.17
N GLN A 148 16.43 13.76 4.59
CA GLN A 148 16.43 13.44 3.17
C GLN A 148 15.44 14.27 2.33
N ARG A 149 14.76 15.26 2.90
CA ARG A 149 13.64 15.99 2.28
C ARG A 149 13.94 16.67 0.95
N THR A 150 15.19 17.00 0.68
CA THR A 150 15.62 17.67 -0.58
C THR A 150 16.17 16.69 -1.61
N ASN A 151 16.41 15.44 -1.23
CA ASN A 151 17.01 14.45 -2.09
C ASN A 151 15.92 13.73 -2.90
N LEU A 152 16.04 13.77 -4.23
CA LEU A 152 15.17 13.02 -5.12
C LEU A 152 15.50 11.53 -5.08
N GLY A 153 14.46 10.73 -5.24
CA GLY A 153 14.59 9.27 -5.21
C GLY A 153 14.54 8.65 -3.80
N TRP A 154 14.37 9.47 -2.74
CA TRP A 154 14.22 9.00 -1.35
C TRP A 154 12.77 8.83 -0.92
N THR A 155 11.82 9.08 -1.80
CA THR A 155 10.45 8.61 -1.65
C THR A 155 9.99 7.94 -2.93
N THR A 156 9.32 6.82 -2.77
CA THR A 156 8.74 6.04 -3.87
C THR A 156 7.23 5.98 -3.69
N LEU A 157 6.49 6.32 -4.74
CA LEU A 157 5.04 6.17 -4.81
C LEU A 157 4.68 4.84 -5.47
N TYR A 158 3.88 4.06 -4.80
CA TYR A 158 3.21 2.86 -5.33
C TYR A 158 1.71 3.09 -5.44
N LYS A 159 1.11 2.65 -6.55
CA LYS A 159 -0.34 2.59 -6.71
C LYS A 159 -0.82 1.19 -6.41
N ILE A 160 -1.23 0.97 -5.18
CA ILE A 160 -1.82 -0.30 -4.76
C ILE A 160 -3.23 -0.39 -5.31
N ASN A 161 -3.56 -1.50 -5.97
CA ASN A 161 -4.90 -1.80 -6.46
C ASN A 161 -5.20 -3.27 -6.20
N LYS A 162 -6.26 -3.54 -5.43
CA LYS A 162 -6.72 -4.90 -5.11
C LYS A 162 -8.21 -5.01 -5.38
N ILE A 163 -8.59 -6.06 -6.09
CA ILE A 163 -9.98 -6.46 -6.29
C ILE A 163 -10.15 -7.80 -5.59
N ILE A 164 -11.12 -7.89 -4.70
CA ILE A 164 -11.38 -9.09 -3.90
C ILE A 164 -12.87 -9.43 -3.88
N PRO A 165 -13.24 -10.69 -3.75
CA PRO A 165 -14.62 -11.08 -3.41
C PRO A 165 -15.02 -10.50 -2.06
N HIS A 166 -16.18 -9.84 -2.03
CA HIS A 166 -16.75 -9.27 -0.81
C HIS A 166 -18.24 -9.02 -1.03
N ASN A 167 -19.08 -9.31 -0.02
CA ASN A 167 -20.53 -9.16 -0.11
C ASN A 167 -21.17 -8.74 1.22
N GLN A 168 -20.36 -8.30 2.19
CA GLN A 168 -20.86 -7.87 3.50
C GLN A 168 -21.36 -6.43 3.44
N ALA A 169 -22.25 -6.05 4.36
CA ALA A 169 -22.78 -4.70 4.48
C ALA A 169 -21.78 -3.68 5.09
N SER A 170 -20.59 -4.12 5.49
CA SER A 170 -19.52 -3.27 5.99
C SER A 170 -18.17 -3.85 5.58
N ILE A 171 -17.15 -2.99 5.46
CA ILE A 171 -15.78 -3.39 5.19
C ILE A 171 -14.82 -2.65 6.14
N SER A 172 -13.79 -3.34 6.60
CA SER A 172 -12.69 -2.80 7.38
C SER A 172 -11.38 -3.00 6.64
N ILE A 173 -10.67 -1.92 6.37
CA ILE A 173 -9.37 -1.93 5.67
C ILE A 173 -8.33 -1.42 6.64
N LYS A 174 -7.44 -2.30 7.11
CA LYS A 174 -6.35 -1.97 8.02
C LYS A 174 -5.02 -2.01 7.27
N CYS A 175 -4.28 -0.89 7.31
CA CYS A 175 -2.91 -0.80 6.81
C CYS A 175 -1.96 -0.48 7.97
N TYR A 176 -0.84 -1.19 8.07
CA TYR A 176 0.15 -1.00 9.11
C TYR A 176 1.51 -1.57 8.68
N ASP A 177 2.56 -1.14 9.35
CA ASP A 177 3.92 -1.60 9.13
C ASP A 177 4.49 -2.33 10.35
N GLN A 178 5.59 -3.02 10.12
CA GLN A 178 6.46 -3.64 11.11
C GLN A 178 7.89 -3.38 10.64
N LEU A 179 8.47 -2.29 11.12
CA LEU A 179 9.82 -1.85 10.77
C LEU A 179 10.79 -2.20 11.89
N ILE A 180 11.99 -2.66 11.51
CA ILE A 180 13.07 -2.98 12.45
C ILE A 180 14.19 -1.98 12.23
N GLN A 181 14.39 -1.06 13.18
CA GLN A 181 15.35 0.04 13.13
C GLN A 181 16.04 0.19 14.49
N GLU A 182 16.88 -0.79 14.84
CA GLU A 182 17.60 -0.78 16.12
C GLU A 182 18.90 0.04 16.08
N ASN A 183 19.34 0.44 14.90
CA ASN A 183 20.62 1.11 14.65
C ASN A 183 20.53 2.64 14.56
N VAL A 184 19.32 3.23 14.69
CA VAL A 184 19.09 4.68 14.57
C VAL A 184 18.39 5.26 15.78
N PRO A 185 18.69 6.53 16.17
CA PRO A 185 18.11 7.15 17.36
C PRO A 185 16.66 7.61 17.16
N VAL A 186 16.22 7.89 15.93
CA VAL A 186 14.87 8.35 15.59
C VAL A 186 14.36 7.53 14.40
N PRO A 187 13.79 6.34 14.63
CA PRO A 187 13.37 5.41 13.57
C PRO A 187 12.45 6.03 12.52
N LYS A 188 11.51 6.88 12.92
CA LYS A 188 10.54 7.54 12.03
C LYS A 188 11.20 8.47 10.98
N GLU A 189 12.34 9.06 11.31
CA GLU A 189 13.10 9.89 10.38
C GLU A 189 13.89 9.06 9.38
N ASP A 190 14.24 7.84 9.74
CA ASP A 190 14.96 6.91 8.90
C ASP A 190 14.03 6.17 7.94
N GLU A 191 12.96 5.59 8.45
CA GLU A 191 11.97 4.87 7.66
C GLU A 191 10.56 5.26 8.05
N SER A 192 9.73 5.55 7.07
CA SER A 192 8.33 5.86 7.30
C SER A 192 7.51 5.67 6.03
N TRP A 193 6.19 5.75 6.17
CA TRP A 193 5.28 5.70 5.05
C TRP A 193 4.06 6.60 5.26
N SER A 194 3.37 6.89 4.17
CA SER A 194 2.12 7.65 4.20
C SER A 194 1.21 7.28 3.05
N VAL A 195 -0.04 7.75 3.12
CA VAL A 195 -1.04 7.52 2.07
C VAL A 195 -1.56 8.86 1.53
N GLY A 196 -1.49 9.05 0.21
CA GLY A 196 -1.94 10.29 -0.44
C GLY A 196 -3.36 10.23 -0.96
N LYS A 197 -3.90 9.05 -1.20
CA LYS A 197 -5.30 8.84 -1.60
C LYS A 197 -5.76 7.45 -1.19
N ILE A 198 -7.01 7.35 -0.76
CA ILE A 198 -7.73 6.09 -0.60
C ILE A 198 -9.01 6.16 -1.42
N GLU A 199 -9.30 5.13 -2.20
CA GLU A 199 -10.55 4.98 -2.92
C GLU A 199 -11.07 3.55 -2.78
N VAL A 200 -12.35 3.40 -2.50
CA VAL A 200 -13.02 2.12 -2.39
C VAL A 200 -14.26 2.13 -3.29
N SER A 201 -14.36 1.14 -4.16
CA SER A 201 -15.50 0.91 -5.04
C SER A 201 -16.07 -0.48 -4.82
N ILE A 202 -17.38 -0.58 -4.85
CA ILE A 202 -18.08 -1.87 -4.93
C ILE A 202 -18.32 -2.21 -6.40
N LEU A 203 -18.27 -3.51 -6.71
CA LEU A 203 -18.51 -4.00 -8.07
C LEU A 203 -19.52 -5.16 -8.04
N ASN A 204 -20.29 -5.23 -9.13
CA ASN A 204 -21.09 -6.41 -9.45
C ASN A 204 -20.54 -7.04 -10.74
N VAL A 205 -20.10 -8.28 -10.65
CA VAL A 205 -19.63 -9.09 -11.77
C VAL A 205 -20.49 -10.35 -11.92
N ASN A 206 -20.61 -10.85 -13.16
CA ASN A 206 -21.29 -12.11 -13.47
C ASN A 206 -20.29 -13.25 -13.53
#